data_7cd42933ac53ff1b1f5119dcfb5797d1
#
_entry.id   7cd42933ac53ff1b1f5119dcfb5797d1
#
_cell.length_a   1.000
_cell.length_b   1.000
_cell.length_c   1.000
_cell.angle_alpha   90.00
_cell.angle_beta   90.00
_cell.angle_gamma   90.00
#
_symmetry.space_group_name_H-M   'P 1'
#
loop_
_entity.id
_entity.type
_entity.pdbx_description
1 polymer ?
#
loop_
_entity_poly.entity_id
_entity_poly.type
_entity_poly.pdbx_seq_one_letter_code
_entity_poly.pdbx_strand_id
1 'polypeptide(L)'
;PPRSTLFPYTTLFRSENECAWREESETVAGVLNIYKTIHECIYRGGHTGGTLPGGLNVERRAAKLNKKLMQGRTYQDYESWVAAIREGGQNFQYILDWVSCFALAVNEENASFGRVVTAPTNGASGVIPAVLQYYITFHDGMLENKIIQFILTASEIGSIFKKNATISAAMGGCQAEIGVSSAMAAGALTEVLGGSQRQVLMAAEIAMEHHLGLTCDPIGGLVQIPCIERNTMGAIKAITAAQLALQSNPDKAKVSLDTVVKTMWETALDMNAKYKETADGGLAVNIPLSLPEC
;
A
#
# COMPACT_ATOMS: atom_id res chain seq x y z
N PRO A 1 -14.68 -3.65 25.29
CA PRO A 1 -13.68 -2.66 24.83
C PRO A 1 -14.40 -1.46 24.26
N PRO A 2 -13.89 -0.23 24.46
CA PRO A 2 -14.50 0.94 23.88
C PRO A 2 -14.55 0.78 22.37
N ARG A 3 -15.71 1.09 21.78
CA ARG A 3 -15.87 1.13 20.33
C ARG A 3 -14.99 2.26 19.81
N SER A 4 -14.29 2.05 18.67
CA SER A 4 -13.55 3.15 18.07
C SER A 4 -14.47 4.35 17.87
N THR A 5 -14.15 5.43 18.57
CA THR A 5 -14.88 6.70 18.45
C THR A 5 -14.28 7.59 17.36
N LEU A 6 -13.16 7.15 16.77
CA LEU A 6 -12.38 7.93 15.81
C LEU A 6 -12.85 7.75 14.37
N PHE A 7 -13.68 6.72 14.09
CA PHE A 7 -14.07 6.37 12.74
C PHE A 7 -15.51 6.81 12.42
N PRO A 8 -15.74 7.63 11.40
CA PRO A 8 -17.07 8.02 10.96
C PRO A 8 -17.87 6.83 10.40
N TYR A 9 -19.14 6.78 10.72
CA TYR A 9 -19.99 5.60 10.63
C TYR A 9 -20.39 5.13 9.22
N THR A 10 -20.08 5.83 8.14
CA THR A 10 -20.40 5.40 6.76
C THR A 10 -19.48 6.04 5.71
N THR A 11 -19.37 5.40 4.53
CA THR A 11 -18.76 5.98 3.33
C THR A 11 -19.42 7.31 2.97
N LEU A 12 -20.72 7.42 3.18
CA LEU A 12 -21.52 8.63 2.97
C LEU A 12 -20.98 9.79 3.82
N PHE A 13 -20.65 9.54 5.10
CA PHE A 13 -20.07 10.56 5.98
C PHE A 13 -18.69 11.05 5.54
N ARG A 14 -17.91 10.25 4.86
CA ARG A 14 -16.59 10.66 4.36
C ARG A 14 -16.70 11.62 3.18
N SER A 15 -17.57 11.30 2.22
CA SER A 15 -17.88 12.23 1.14
C SER A 15 -18.60 13.46 1.65
N GLU A 16 -19.54 13.34 2.59
CA GLU A 16 -20.20 14.47 3.23
C GLU A 16 -19.22 15.36 4.02
N ASN A 17 -18.27 14.78 4.73
CA ASN A 17 -17.23 15.55 5.45
C ASN A 17 -16.33 16.33 4.48
N GLU A 18 -15.91 15.72 3.38
CA GLU A 18 -15.14 16.43 2.35
C GLU A 18 -16.00 17.50 1.65
N CYS A 19 -17.28 17.21 1.38
CA CYS A 19 -18.23 18.15 0.79
C CYS A 19 -18.68 19.26 1.74
N ALA A 20 -18.42 19.15 3.05
CA ALA A 20 -18.60 20.25 3.99
C ALA A 20 -17.56 21.38 3.79
N TRP A 21 -16.44 21.09 3.12
CA TRP A 21 -15.34 22.04 2.91
C TRP A 21 -15.16 22.44 1.44
N ARG A 22 -15.72 21.69 0.51
CA ARG A 22 -15.62 21.90 -0.95
C ARG A 22 -16.80 21.27 -1.69
N GLU A 23 -17.01 21.65 -2.94
CA GLU A 23 -18.04 21.05 -3.78
C GLU A 23 -17.75 19.56 -4.05
N GLU A 24 -18.81 18.76 -4.13
CA GLU A 24 -18.70 17.30 -4.40
C GLU A 24 -17.94 17.02 -5.71
N SER A 25 -18.23 17.80 -6.75
CA SER A 25 -17.54 17.68 -8.05
C SER A 25 -16.03 17.90 -7.94
N GLU A 26 -15.58 18.81 -7.08
CA GLU A 26 -14.19 19.09 -6.82
C GLU A 26 -13.52 17.92 -6.08
N THR A 27 -14.21 17.37 -5.08
CA THR A 27 -13.75 16.19 -4.32
C THR A 27 -13.60 14.99 -5.25
N VAL A 28 -14.61 14.69 -6.07
CA VAL A 28 -14.58 13.61 -7.05
C VAL A 28 -13.45 13.79 -8.05
N ALA A 29 -13.32 14.97 -8.64
CA ALA A 29 -12.25 15.28 -9.59
C ALA A 29 -10.85 15.10 -8.98
N GLY A 30 -10.68 15.52 -7.70
CA GLY A 30 -9.43 15.33 -6.95
C GLY A 30 -9.09 13.86 -6.76
N VAL A 31 -10.06 13.04 -6.34
CA VAL A 31 -9.88 11.60 -6.14
C VAL A 31 -9.58 10.88 -7.47
N LEU A 32 -10.28 11.23 -8.53
CA LEU A 32 -10.04 10.65 -9.85
C LEU A 32 -8.66 11.03 -10.43
N ASN A 33 -8.16 12.23 -10.12
CA ASN A 33 -6.80 12.63 -10.48
C ASN A 33 -5.72 11.82 -9.71
N ILE A 34 -5.99 11.48 -8.43
CA ILE A 34 -5.15 10.55 -7.67
C ILE A 34 -5.15 9.17 -8.35
N TYR A 35 -6.33 8.64 -8.67
CA TYR A 35 -6.45 7.36 -9.37
C TYR A 35 -5.71 7.36 -10.72
N LYS A 36 -5.89 8.42 -11.52
CA LYS A 36 -5.18 8.58 -12.79
C LYS A 36 -3.67 8.48 -12.61
N THR A 37 -3.11 9.16 -11.59
CA THR A 37 -1.68 9.10 -11.29
C THR A 37 -1.24 7.69 -10.88
N ILE A 38 -2.08 6.96 -10.12
CA ILE A 38 -1.81 5.58 -9.70
C ILE A 38 -1.70 4.66 -10.92
N HIS A 39 -2.72 4.61 -11.77
CA HIS A 39 -2.74 3.67 -12.90
C HIS A 39 -1.67 4.00 -13.95
N GLU A 40 -1.43 5.28 -14.23
CA GLU A 40 -0.32 5.71 -15.10
C GLU A 40 1.04 5.27 -14.56
N CYS A 41 1.25 5.37 -13.24
CA CYS A 41 2.48 4.94 -12.58
C CYS A 41 2.66 3.40 -12.68
N ILE A 42 1.63 2.62 -12.35
CA ILE A 42 1.68 1.16 -12.43
C ILE A 42 1.97 0.71 -13.87
N TYR A 43 1.26 1.28 -14.84
CA TYR A 43 1.45 0.94 -16.24
C TYR A 43 2.87 1.26 -16.71
N ARG A 44 3.34 2.48 -16.47
CA ARG A 44 4.71 2.90 -16.82
C ARG A 44 5.76 2.01 -16.15
N GLY A 45 5.67 1.79 -14.83
CA GLY A 45 6.62 0.97 -14.08
C GLY A 45 6.62 -0.50 -14.52
N GLY A 46 5.46 -1.05 -14.85
CA GLY A 46 5.31 -2.40 -15.41
C GLY A 46 5.93 -2.58 -16.80
N HIS A 47 6.32 -1.48 -17.47
CA HIS A 47 6.92 -1.50 -18.82
C HIS A 47 8.32 -0.90 -18.88
N THR A 48 8.82 -0.35 -17.77
CA THR A 48 10.15 0.27 -17.72
C THR A 48 11.16 -0.67 -17.08
N GLY A 49 12.15 -1.10 -17.85
CA GLY A 49 13.28 -1.90 -17.37
C GLY A 49 14.50 -1.06 -17.02
N GLY A 50 15.62 -1.71 -16.73
CA GLY A 50 16.91 -1.06 -16.43
C GLY A 50 17.36 -1.25 -15.00
N THR A 51 18.32 -0.42 -14.57
CA THR A 51 18.90 -0.42 -13.22
C THR A 51 18.46 0.83 -12.46
N LEU A 52 18.15 0.69 -11.19
CA LEU A 52 17.78 1.80 -10.32
C LEU A 52 18.99 2.70 -10.05
N PRO A 53 18.78 4.02 -9.93
CA PRO A 53 19.87 4.96 -9.60
C PRO A 53 20.36 4.78 -8.17
N GLY A 54 21.53 5.37 -7.82
CA GLY A 54 22.05 5.40 -6.45
C GLY A 54 23.16 4.40 -6.13
N GLY A 55 23.65 3.63 -7.11
CA GLY A 55 24.87 2.83 -6.97
C GLY A 55 24.72 1.44 -6.39
N LEU A 56 23.53 1.03 -5.95
CA LEU A 56 23.28 -0.34 -5.45
C LEU A 56 23.15 -1.39 -6.57
N ASN A 57 23.14 -0.97 -7.83
CA ASN A 57 22.97 -1.83 -9.01
C ASN A 57 21.73 -2.72 -8.98
N VAL A 58 20.65 -2.25 -8.37
CA VAL A 58 19.37 -2.99 -8.29
C VAL A 58 18.67 -2.96 -9.64
N GLU A 59 18.43 -4.12 -10.22
CA GLU A 59 17.64 -4.24 -11.46
C GLU A 59 16.15 -4.00 -11.21
N ARG A 60 15.49 -3.32 -12.13
CA ARG A 60 14.02 -3.24 -12.19
C ARG A 60 13.46 -4.61 -12.57
N ARG A 61 12.53 -5.11 -11.78
CA ARG A 61 11.95 -6.45 -11.89
C ARG A 61 10.55 -6.45 -12.46
N ALA A 62 9.80 -5.36 -12.29
CA ALA A 62 8.39 -5.25 -12.68
C ALA A 62 8.20 -5.52 -14.17
N ALA A 63 8.99 -4.92 -15.05
CA ALA A 63 8.88 -5.11 -16.50
C ALA A 63 9.21 -6.56 -16.94
N LYS A 64 10.20 -7.20 -16.32
CA LYS A 64 10.53 -8.60 -16.59
C LYS A 64 9.38 -9.51 -16.14
N LEU A 65 8.81 -9.25 -14.97
CA LEU A 65 7.70 -10.01 -14.42
C LEU A 65 6.43 -9.84 -15.27
N ASN A 66 6.09 -8.59 -15.63
CA ASN A 66 4.99 -8.28 -16.55
C ASN A 66 5.12 -9.10 -17.86
N LYS A 67 6.27 -9.02 -18.52
CA LYS A 67 6.53 -9.76 -19.77
C LYS A 67 6.34 -11.27 -19.58
N LYS A 68 6.83 -11.83 -18.48
CA LYS A 68 6.69 -13.25 -18.14
C LYS A 68 5.23 -13.64 -17.93
N LEU A 69 4.48 -12.86 -17.18
CA LEU A 69 3.08 -13.13 -16.83
C LEU A 69 2.14 -12.94 -18.02
N MET A 70 2.45 -12.01 -18.91
CA MET A 70 1.68 -11.78 -20.12
C MET A 70 1.74 -12.94 -21.13
N GLN A 71 2.79 -13.77 -21.12
CA GLN A 71 2.90 -14.97 -21.96
C GLN A 71 2.61 -14.72 -23.46
N GLY A 72 3.00 -13.55 -23.97
CA GLY A 72 2.81 -13.19 -25.37
C GLY A 72 1.45 -12.56 -25.69
N ARG A 73 0.54 -12.39 -24.73
CA ARG A 73 -0.70 -11.62 -24.95
C ARG A 73 -0.36 -10.19 -25.33
N THR A 74 -1.10 -9.66 -26.31
CA THR A 74 -0.89 -8.31 -26.85
C THR A 74 -1.89 -7.32 -26.28
N TYR A 75 -1.48 -6.08 -26.12
CA TYR A 75 -2.29 -4.96 -25.66
C TYR A 75 -1.67 -3.65 -26.16
N GLN A 76 -2.42 -2.55 -26.15
CA GLN A 76 -1.97 -1.26 -26.70
C GLN A 76 -1.95 -0.15 -25.64
N ASP A 77 -2.79 -0.26 -24.64
CA ASP A 77 -3.04 0.74 -23.59
C ASP A 77 -3.30 0.07 -22.23
N TYR A 78 -3.55 0.87 -21.21
CA TYR A 78 -3.81 0.39 -19.87
C TYR A 78 -5.07 -0.50 -19.78
N GLU A 79 -6.15 -0.11 -20.43
CA GLU A 79 -7.42 -0.83 -20.39
C GLU A 79 -7.29 -2.23 -21.04
N SER A 80 -6.69 -2.31 -22.20
CA SER A 80 -6.43 -3.58 -22.88
C SER A 80 -5.37 -4.43 -22.16
N TRP A 81 -4.41 -3.81 -21.47
CA TRP A 81 -3.46 -4.51 -20.60
C TRP A 81 -4.18 -5.17 -19.41
N VAL A 82 -5.07 -4.46 -18.71
CA VAL A 82 -5.89 -5.03 -17.64
C VAL A 82 -6.78 -6.16 -18.14
N ALA A 83 -7.39 -6.01 -19.31
CA ALA A 83 -8.18 -7.07 -19.93
C ALA A 83 -7.33 -8.32 -20.23
N ALA A 84 -6.14 -8.16 -20.81
CA ALA A 84 -5.23 -9.25 -21.10
C ALA A 84 -4.69 -9.96 -19.85
N ILE A 85 -4.55 -9.22 -18.71
CA ILE A 85 -4.25 -9.84 -17.42
C ILE A 85 -5.39 -10.75 -16.97
N ARG A 86 -6.65 -10.29 -17.05
CA ARG A 86 -7.83 -11.07 -16.66
C ARG A 86 -7.96 -12.38 -17.47
N GLU A 87 -7.67 -12.33 -18.75
CA GLU A 87 -7.68 -13.50 -19.63
C GLU A 87 -6.62 -14.55 -19.25
N GLY A 88 -5.54 -14.13 -18.60
CA GLY A 88 -4.42 -15.02 -18.23
C GLY A 88 -4.72 -15.99 -17.08
N GLY A 89 -5.78 -15.74 -16.31
CA GLY A 89 -6.23 -16.64 -15.24
C GLY A 89 -6.58 -15.94 -13.94
N GLN A 90 -7.05 -16.74 -12.98
CA GLN A 90 -7.48 -16.27 -11.64
C GLN A 90 -7.03 -17.23 -10.53
N ASN A 91 -6.04 -18.09 -10.79
CA ASN A 91 -5.53 -18.94 -9.73
C ASN A 91 -4.67 -18.11 -8.74
N PHE A 92 -4.53 -18.63 -7.53
CA PHE A 92 -3.87 -17.92 -6.44
C PHE A 92 -2.45 -17.46 -6.78
N GLN A 93 -1.64 -18.33 -7.41
CA GLN A 93 -0.26 -18.00 -7.77
C GLN A 93 -0.20 -16.86 -8.79
N TYR A 94 -1.06 -16.89 -9.80
CA TYR A 94 -1.15 -15.86 -10.83
C TYR A 94 -1.53 -14.50 -10.25
N ILE A 95 -2.52 -14.46 -9.35
CA ILE A 95 -2.94 -13.24 -8.66
C ILE A 95 -1.80 -12.72 -7.79
N LEU A 96 -1.13 -13.58 -7.01
CA LEU A 96 -0.01 -13.23 -6.16
C LEU A 96 1.14 -12.60 -6.96
N ASP A 97 1.49 -13.19 -8.10
CA ASP A 97 2.54 -12.70 -8.98
C ASP A 97 2.18 -11.31 -9.55
N TRP A 98 0.91 -11.08 -9.93
CA TRP A 98 0.46 -9.79 -10.43
C TRP A 98 0.43 -8.71 -9.35
N VAL A 99 -0.06 -9.02 -8.14
CA VAL A 99 -0.02 -8.07 -7.00
C VAL A 99 1.43 -7.67 -6.72
N SER A 100 2.34 -8.62 -6.76
CA SER A 100 3.77 -8.37 -6.63
C SER A 100 4.29 -7.46 -7.74
N CYS A 101 3.90 -7.73 -9.00
CA CYS A 101 4.27 -6.90 -10.15
C CYS A 101 3.78 -5.45 -10.00
N PHE A 102 2.55 -5.25 -9.56
CA PHE A 102 1.98 -3.91 -9.37
C PHE A 102 2.73 -3.12 -8.28
N ALA A 103 3.01 -3.75 -7.14
CA ALA A 103 3.77 -3.10 -6.07
C ALA A 103 5.21 -2.78 -6.49
N LEU A 104 5.89 -3.71 -7.16
CA LEU A 104 7.23 -3.49 -7.73
C LEU A 104 7.22 -2.32 -8.70
N ALA A 105 6.26 -2.26 -9.63
CA ALA A 105 6.16 -1.22 -10.64
C ALA A 105 6.15 0.19 -10.03
N VAL A 106 5.32 0.40 -9.00
CA VAL A 106 5.23 1.71 -8.34
C VAL A 106 6.51 2.05 -7.57
N ASN A 107 7.08 1.08 -6.84
CA ASN A 107 8.26 1.37 -6.02
C ASN A 107 9.52 1.56 -6.87
N GLU A 108 9.66 0.86 -7.97
CA GLU A 108 10.74 1.09 -8.93
C GLU A 108 10.63 2.45 -9.61
N GLU A 109 9.40 2.93 -9.89
CA GLU A 109 9.17 4.30 -10.31
C GLU A 109 9.56 5.31 -9.23
N ASN A 110 9.13 5.09 -7.98
CA ASN A 110 9.53 5.93 -6.85
C ASN A 110 11.06 6.01 -6.71
N ALA A 111 11.73 4.86 -6.75
CA ALA A 111 13.19 4.78 -6.65
C ALA A 111 13.94 5.43 -7.84
N SER A 112 13.26 5.63 -8.96
CA SER A 112 13.77 6.27 -10.18
C SER A 112 13.31 7.73 -10.34
N PHE A 113 12.81 8.36 -9.26
CA PHE A 113 12.27 9.72 -9.24
C PHE A 113 11.06 9.95 -10.18
N GLY A 114 10.35 8.86 -10.50
CA GLY A 114 9.11 8.90 -11.26
C GLY A 114 7.97 9.51 -10.44
N ARG A 115 6.90 9.94 -11.12
CA ARG A 115 5.72 10.47 -10.45
C ARG A 115 4.92 9.33 -9.82
N VAL A 116 4.74 9.40 -8.50
CA VAL A 116 3.94 8.48 -7.68
C VAL A 116 2.92 9.23 -6.83
N VAL A 117 1.94 8.51 -6.29
CA VAL A 117 1.08 9.02 -5.23
C VAL A 117 1.70 8.67 -3.89
N THR A 118 1.88 9.66 -3.03
CA THR A 118 2.35 9.46 -1.65
C THR A 118 1.25 8.82 -0.81
N ALA A 119 1.48 7.60 -0.27
CA ALA A 119 0.40 6.85 0.37
C ALA A 119 0.89 5.84 1.44
N PRO A 120 1.08 6.22 2.70
CA PRO A 120 1.06 7.57 3.29
C PRO A 120 2.35 8.35 3.05
N THR A 121 3.43 7.69 2.65
CA THR A 121 4.75 8.23 2.33
C THR A 121 5.21 7.71 0.97
N ASN A 122 6.31 8.25 0.44
CA ASN A 122 6.89 7.76 -0.82
C ASN A 122 7.47 6.34 -0.66
N GLY A 123 8.06 6.02 0.49
CA GLY A 123 8.61 4.68 0.76
C GLY A 123 7.55 3.58 0.77
N ALA A 124 6.29 3.92 1.05
CA ALA A 124 5.16 2.99 1.07
C ALA A 124 4.19 3.16 -0.12
N SER A 125 4.58 3.88 -1.16
CA SER A 125 3.70 4.26 -2.28
C SER A 125 3.17 3.10 -3.11
N GLY A 126 3.74 1.91 -3.00
CA GLY A 126 3.35 0.74 -3.80
C GLY A 126 2.19 -0.09 -3.23
N VAL A 127 1.92 -0.02 -1.92
CA VAL A 127 0.94 -0.89 -1.26
C VAL A 127 -0.49 -0.60 -1.73
N ILE A 128 -0.95 0.64 -1.54
CA ILE A 128 -2.33 1.04 -1.89
C ILE A 128 -2.60 0.89 -3.39
N PRO A 129 -1.71 1.35 -4.29
CA PRO A 129 -1.88 1.14 -5.71
C PRO A 129 -1.98 -0.33 -6.12
N ALA A 130 -1.15 -1.21 -5.54
CA ALA A 130 -1.18 -2.63 -5.87
C ALA A 130 -2.49 -3.31 -5.43
N VAL A 131 -3.03 -2.95 -4.25
CA VAL A 131 -4.30 -3.49 -3.76
C VAL A 131 -5.49 -2.93 -4.55
N LEU A 132 -5.48 -1.64 -4.91
CA LEU A 132 -6.50 -1.07 -5.79
C LEU A 132 -6.47 -1.72 -7.17
N GLN A 133 -5.29 -1.91 -7.75
CA GLN A 133 -5.13 -2.58 -9.04
C GLN A 133 -5.57 -4.05 -8.98
N TYR A 134 -5.30 -4.75 -7.88
CA TYR A 134 -5.83 -6.09 -7.62
C TYR A 134 -7.36 -6.10 -7.67
N TYR A 135 -8.02 -5.17 -6.98
CA TYR A 135 -9.48 -5.05 -6.98
C TYR A 135 -10.01 -4.81 -8.41
N ILE A 136 -9.45 -3.83 -9.11
CA ILE A 136 -9.83 -3.48 -10.48
C ILE A 136 -9.65 -4.66 -11.42
N THR A 137 -8.56 -5.40 -11.29
CA THR A 137 -8.20 -6.47 -12.23
C THR A 137 -8.97 -7.76 -11.98
N PHE A 138 -9.17 -8.16 -10.72
CA PHE A 138 -9.65 -9.51 -10.38
C PHE A 138 -11.05 -9.54 -9.76
N HIS A 139 -11.72 -8.40 -9.58
CA HIS A 139 -13.07 -8.29 -9.05
C HIS A 139 -14.00 -7.54 -10.02
N ASP A 140 -14.66 -6.48 -9.56
CA ASP A 140 -15.78 -5.82 -10.26
C ASP A 140 -15.39 -4.87 -11.41
N GLY A 141 -14.11 -4.82 -11.77
CA GLY A 141 -13.66 -3.93 -12.83
C GLY A 141 -13.53 -2.46 -12.42
N MET A 142 -13.43 -1.57 -13.41
CA MET A 142 -13.21 -0.14 -13.21
C MET A 142 -14.53 0.62 -12.95
N LEU A 143 -15.16 0.38 -11.79
CA LEU A 143 -16.33 1.15 -11.37
C LEU A 143 -15.87 2.41 -10.63
N GLU A 144 -16.13 3.58 -11.21
CA GLU A 144 -15.67 4.88 -10.69
C GLU A 144 -16.06 5.12 -9.23
N ASN A 145 -17.31 4.83 -8.87
CA ASN A 145 -17.79 4.94 -7.50
C ASN A 145 -17.02 4.06 -6.51
N LYS A 146 -16.59 2.87 -6.92
CA LYS A 146 -15.79 1.96 -6.09
C LYS A 146 -14.35 2.44 -5.93
N ILE A 147 -13.78 3.05 -6.95
CA ILE A 147 -12.46 3.68 -6.89
C ILE A 147 -12.49 4.85 -5.91
N ILE A 148 -13.51 5.71 -6.00
CA ILE A 148 -13.70 6.84 -5.07
C ILE A 148 -13.85 6.32 -3.64
N GLN A 149 -14.71 5.33 -3.42
CA GLN A 149 -14.92 4.69 -2.13
C GLN A 149 -13.62 4.14 -1.55
N PHE A 150 -12.83 3.42 -2.34
CA PHE A 150 -11.55 2.86 -1.93
C PHE A 150 -10.57 3.95 -1.46
N ILE A 151 -10.37 4.98 -2.28
CA ILE A 151 -9.39 6.05 -1.98
C ILE A 151 -9.81 6.85 -0.75
N LEU A 152 -11.09 7.20 -0.61
CA LEU A 152 -11.59 7.93 0.55
C LEU A 152 -11.46 7.11 1.84
N THR A 153 -11.79 5.81 1.79
CA THR A 153 -11.64 4.91 2.95
C THR A 153 -10.17 4.76 3.36
N ALA A 154 -9.27 4.55 2.39
CA ALA A 154 -7.84 4.51 2.66
C ALA A 154 -7.36 5.80 3.33
N SER A 155 -7.78 6.95 2.81
CA SER A 155 -7.39 8.27 3.33
C SER A 155 -7.85 8.49 4.77
N GLU A 156 -9.07 8.07 5.12
CA GLU A 156 -9.60 8.19 6.47
C GLU A 156 -8.82 7.32 7.47
N ILE A 157 -8.53 6.07 7.12
CA ILE A 157 -7.70 5.19 7.96
C ILE A 157 -6.32 5.81 8.16
N GLY A 158 -5.68 6.31 7.11
CA GLY A 158 -4.39 7.00 7.20
C GLY A 158 -4.45 8.24 8.11
N SER A 159 -5.56 8.98 8.07
CA SER A 159 -5.82 10.12 8.95
C SER A 159 -5.86 9.72 10.43
N ILE A 160 -6.44 8.56 10.77
CA ILE A 160 -6.45 8.04 12.15
C ILE A 160 -5.02 7.82 12.65
N PHE A 161 -4.19 7.13 11.86
CA PHE A 161 -2.79 6.91 12.24
C PHE A 161 -1.99 8.20 12.33
N LYS A 162 -2.18 9.13 11.39
CA LYS A 162 -1.49 10.43 11.40
C LYS A 162 -1.82 11.27 12.64
N LYS A 163 -3.08 11.23 13.10
CA LYS A 163 -3.56 12.04 14.24
C LYS A 163 -3.19 11.42 15.59
N ASN A 164 -3.16 10.10 15.69
CA ASN A 164 -3.07 9.41 16.98
C ASN A 164 -1.75 8.64 17.20
N ALA A 165 -0.89 8.61 16.17
CA ALA A 165 0.43 7.99 16.22
C ALA A 165 1.40 8.71 15.27
N THR A 166 1.89 8.02 14.24
CA THR A 166 2.74 8.61 13.20
C THR A 166 2.59 7.85 11.89
N ILE A 167 2.93 8.51 10.78
CA ILE A 167 3.07 7.90 9.45
C ILE A 167 4.51 8.02 8.93
N SER A 168 5.45 8.44 9.78
CA SER A 168 6.84 8.70 9.40
C SER A 168 7.75 7.55 9.79
N ALA A 169 8.54 7.03 8.85
CA ALA A 169 9.54 6.01 9.12
C ALA A 169 10.66 6.52 10.04
N ALA A 170 11.01 7.79 9.96
CA ALA A 170 11.99 8.43 10.84
C ALA A 170 11.51 8.48 12.30
N MET A 171 10.20 8.48 12.54
CA MET A 171 9.63 8.43 13.88
C MET A 171 9.33 7.01 14.36
N GLY A 172 8.85 6.14 13.48
CA GLY A 172 8.30 4.85 13.87
C GLY A 172 8.80 3.62 13.11
N GLY A 173 9.80 3.75 12.26
CA GLY A 173 10.23 2.64 11.40
C GLY A 173 9.23 2.33 10.29
N CYS A 174 9.45 1.26 9.54
CA CYS A 174 8.55 0.84 8.47
C CYS A 174 7.17 0.36 8.95
N GLN A 175 6.97 0.09 10.24
CA GLN A 175 5.61 -0.12 10.75
C GLN A 175 4.72 1.11 10.52
N ALA A 176 5.28 2.33 10.62
CA ALA A 176 4.58 3.58 10.40
C ALA A 176 4.34 3.89 8.90
N GLU A 177 5.11 3.32 8.00
CA GLU A 177 4.93 3.48 6.56
C GLU A 177 4.17 2.31 5.94
N ILE A 178 4.83 1.14 5.85
CA ILE A 178 4.27 -0.06 5.22
C ILE A 178 3.08 -0.60 6.02
N GLY A 179 3.18 -0.59 7.36
CA GLY A 179 2.09 -1.05 8.22
C GLY A 179 0.85 -0.16 8.08
N VAL A 180 1.03 1.15 8.11
CA VAL A 180 -0.09 2.09 7.91
C VAL A 180 -0.66 1.98 6.50
N SER A 181 0.18 1.93 5.46
CA SER A 181 -0.27 1.75 4.08
C SER A 181 -1.05 0.43 3.90
N SER A 182 -0.59 -0.65 4.52
CA SER A 182 -1.27 -1.95 4.52
C SER A 182 -2.63 -1.88 5.23
N ALA A 183 -2.72 -1.21 6.39
CA ALA A 183 -3.97 -0.99 7.11
C ALA A 183 -4.97 -0.15 6.29
N MET A 184 -4.48 0.93 5.64
CA MET A 184 -5.27 1.77 4.73
C MET A 184 -5.86 0.94 3.58
N ALA A 185 -5.02 0.14 2.93
CA ALA A 185 -5.42 -0.70 1.80
C ALA A 185 -6.35 -1.84 2.22
N ALA A 186 -6.11 -2.48 3.37
CA ALA A 186 -6.94 -3.57 3.89
C ALA A 186 -8.37 -3.10 4.20
N GLY A 187 -8.51 -1.99 4.92
CA GLY A 187 -9.82 -1.41 5.21
C GLY A 187 -10.55 -0.97 3.95
N ALA A 188 -9.85 -0.30 3.02
CA ALA A 188 -10.42 0.14 1.76
C ALA A 188 -10.90 -1.04 0.89
N LEU A 189 -10.10 -2.11 0.79
CA LEU A 189 -10.48 -3.31 0.07
C LEU A 189 -11.70 -3.99 0.70
N THR A 190 -11.72 -4.10 2.03
CA THR A 190 -12.85 -4.67 2.77
C THR A 190 -14.15 -3.93 2.47
N GLU A 191 -14.12 -2.61 2.42
CA GLU A 191 -15.29 -1.78 2.14
C GLU A 191 -15.81 -1.98 0.72
N VAL A 192 -14.94 -1.91 -0.30
CA VAL A 192 -15.37 -2.08 -1.70
C VAL A 192 -15.87 -3.49 -2.01
N LEU A 193 -15.42 -4.49 -1.23
CA LEU A 193 -15.93 -5.87 -1.27
C LEU A 193 -17.23 -6.06 -0.48
N GLY A 194 -17.81 -5.00 0.08
CA GLY A 194 -19.12 -5.02 0.75
C GLY A 194 -19.05 -5.37 2.25
N GLY A 195 -17.88 -5.30 2.85
CA GLY A 195 -17.72 -5.50 4.30
C GLY A 195 -18.39 -4.40 5.11
N SER A 196 -18.87 -4.76 6.29
CA SER A 196 -19.41 -3.81 7.26
C SER A 196 -18.30 -2.89 7.80
N GLN A 197 -18.67 -1.73 8.32
CA GLN A 197 -17.72 -0.78 8.95
C GLN A 197 -16.83 -1.43 10.01
N ARG A 198 -17.41 -2.33 10.82
CA ARG A 198 -16.65 -3.07 11.84
C ARG A 198 -15.64 -4.02 11.22
N GLN A 199 -15.97 -4.63 10.08
CA GLN A 199 -15.02 -5.46 9.32
C GLN A 199 -13.93 -4.59 8.68
N VAL A 200 -14.25 -3.37 8.22
CA VAL A 200 -13.25 -2.40 7.73
C VAL A 200 -12.22 -2.07 8.81
N LEU A 201 -12.69 -1.74 10.03
CA LEU A 201 -11.81 -1.47 11.17
C LEU A 201 -10.98 -2.70 11.56
N MET A 202 -11.60 -3.89 11.55
CA MET A 202 -10.94 -5.15 11.84
C MET A 202 -9.85 -5.48 10.79
N ALA A 203 -10.11 -5.24 9.52
CA ALA A 203 -9.11 -5.45 8.46
C ALA A 203 -7.90 -4.52 8.62
N ALA A 204 -8.14 -3.25 8.93
CA ALA A 204 -7.09 -2.28 9.18
C ALA A 204 -6.26 -2.64 10.43
N GLU A 205 -6.91 -3.11 11.49
CA GLU A 205 -6.28 -3.59 12.70
C GLU A 205 -5.40 -4.81 12.42
N ILE A 206 -5.95 -5.88 11.80
CA ILE A 206 -5.22 -7.11 11.44
C ILE A 206 -3.99 -6.79 10.59
N ALA A 207 -4.13 -5.91 9.59
CA ALA A 207 -3.01 -5.53 8.76
C ALA A 207 -1.93 -4.81 9.55
N MET A 208 -2.28 -3.91 10.47
CA MET A 208 -1.32 -3.15 11.27
C MET A 208 -0.64 -4.02 12.32
N GLU A 209 -1.36 -4.88 13.05
CA GLU A 209 -0.76 -5.73 14.09
C GLU A 209 0.37 -6.61 13.53
N HIS A 210 0.23 -7.08 12.28
CA HIS A 210 1.23 -7.90 11.58
C HIS A 210 2.43 -7.09 11.04
N HIS A 211 2.47 -5.79 11.29
CA HIS A 211 3.61 -4.91 10.97
C HIS A 211 4.26 -4.29 12.21
N LEU A 212 3.73 -4.54 13.42
CA LEU A 212 4.30 -4.02 14.65
C LEU A 212 5.77 -4.44 14.79
N GLY A 213 6.62 -3.49 15.14
CA GLY A 213 8.06 -3.71 15.29
C GLY A 213 8.88 -3.70 13.99
N LEU A 214 8.26 -3.48 12.81
CA LEU A 214 8.99 -3.44 11.55
C LEU A 214 9.90 -2.22 11.50
N THR A 215 11.22 -2.48 11.48
CA THR A 215 12.28 -1.47 11.42
C THR A 215 12.38 -0.81 10.04
N CYS A 216 13.05 0.35 9.95
CA CYS A 216 13.41 1.00 8.70
C CYS A 216 14.93 1.19 8.65
N ASP A 217 15.59 0.29 7.96
CA ASP A 217 17.04 0.12 7.88
C ASP A 217 17.50 -0.12 6.43
N PRO A 218 17.21 0.83 5.50
CA PRO A 218 17.48 0.64 4.09
C PRO A 218 18.97 0.67 3.78
N ILE A 219 19.41 -0.25 2.91
CA ILE A 219 20.81 -0.36 2.47
C ILE A 219 21.22 0.94 1.77
N GLY A 220 22.34 1.51 2.20
CA GLY A 220 22.85 2.78 1.68
C GLY A 220 21.91 3.98 1.89
N GLY A 221 20.89 3.87 2.77
CA GLY A 221 19.89 4.90 2.98
C GLY A 221 18.91 5.08 1.81
N LEU A 222 18.94 4.17 0.82
CA LEU A 222 18.11 4.28 -0.39
C LEU A 222 16.78 3.52 -0.23
N VAL A 223 15.69 4.12 -0.70
CA VAL A 223 14.36 3.50 -0.71
C VAL A 223 14.28 2.42 -1.81
N GLN A 224 15.16 1.43 -1.73
CA GLN A 224 15.29 0.32 -2.67
C GLN A 224 15.23 -1.03 -1.95
N ILE A 225 16.25 -1.38 -1.16
CA ILE A 225 16.31 -2.64 -0.44
C ILE A 225 16.35 -2.35 1.07
N PRO A 226 15.39 -2.91 1.83
CA PRO A 226 14.32 -3.85 1.46
C PRO A 226 12.98 -3.18 1.11
N CYS A 227 12.92 -1.87 0.91
CA CYS A 227 11.68 -1.09 0.81
C CYS A 227 10.76 -1.59 -0.31
N ILE A 228 11.33 -1.93 -1.48
CA ILE A 228 10.57 -2.40 -2.64
C ILE A 228 9.83 -3.71 -2.31
N GLU A 229 10.52 -4.68 -1.71
CA GLU A 229 9.91 -5.95 -1.30
C GLU A 229 8.90 -5.77 -0.17
N ARG A 230 9.17 -4.88 0.80
CA ARG A 230 8.25 -4.58 1.90
C ARG A 230 6.90 -4.07 1.40
N ASN A 231 6.87 -3.30 0.32
CA ASN A 231 5.62 -2.86 -0.30
C ASN A 231 4.82 -4.05 -0.88
N THR A 232 5.50 -4.98 -1.55
CA THR A 232 4.87 -6.21 -2.05
C THR A 232 4.26 -7.00 -0.89
N MET A 233 5.03 -7.22 0.18
CA MET A 233 4.55 -7.93 1.37
C MET A 233 3.40 -7.18 2.06
N GLY A 234 3.45 -5.85 2.13
CA GLY A 234 2.39 -5.02 2.66
C GLY A 234 1.08 -5.15 1.88
N ALA A 235 1.15 -5.19 0.55
CA ALA A 235 -0.01 -5.38 -0.31
C ALA A 235 -0.65 -6.78 -0.12
N ILE A 236 0.16 -7.83 -0.06
CA ILE A 236 -0.34 -9.20 0.18
C ILE A 236 -0.98 -9.32 1.56
N LYS A 237 -0.35 -8.77 2.60
CA LYS A 237 -0.93 -8.74 3.95
C LYS A 237 -2.25 -7.98 3.98
N ALA A 238 -2.36 -6.86 3.26
CA ALA A 238 -3.61 -6.09 3.18
C ALA A 238 -4.74 -6.92 2.57
N ILE A 239 -4.49 -7.63 1.48
CA ILE A 239 -5.47 -8.51 0.85
C ILE A 239 -5.88 -9.64 1.80
N THR A 240 -4.90 -10.27 2.47
CA THR A 240 -5.16 -11.33 3.44
C THR A 240 -5.97 -10.82 4.62
N ALA A 241 -5.64 -9.66 5.18
CA ALA A 241 -6.36 -9.04 6.29
C ALA A 241 -7.82 -8.71 5.92
N ALA A 242 -8.05 -8.18 4.70
CA ALA A 242 -9.39 -7.94 4.19
C ALA A 242 -10.21 -9.23 4.11
N GLN A 243 -9.64 -10.30 3.54
CA GLN A 243 -10.32 -11.60 3.44
C GLN A 243 -10.64 -12.20 4.82
N LEU A 244 -9.70 -12.14 5.77
CA LEU A 244 -9.93 -12.60 7.14
C LEU A 244 -11.06 -11.82 7.82
N ALA A 245 -11.07 -10.49 7.69
CA ALA A 245 -12.10 -9.65 8.27
C ALA A 245 -13.48 -9.92 7.69
N LEU A 246 -13.59 -10.10 6.35
CA LEU A 246 -14.85 -10.43 5.68
C LEU A 246 -15.45 -11.77 6.14
N GLN A 247 -14.62 -12.74 6.49
CA GLN A 247 -15.06 -14.06 6.99
C GLN A 247 -15.25 -14.10 8.51
N SER A 248 -14.91 -13.03 9.22
CA SER A 248 -14.91 -13.00 10.68
C SER A 248 -16.13 -12.28 11.25
N ASN A 249 -16.49 -12.61 12.50
CA ASN A 249 -17.44 -11.83 13.28
C ASN A 249 -16.69 -10.73 14.05
N PRO A 250 -16.83 -9.45 13.67
CA PRO A 250 -16.10 -8.35 14.30
C PRO A 250 -16.53 -8.07 15.75
N ASP A 251 -17.71 -8.55 16.19
CA ASP A 251 -18.17 -8.43 17.59
C ASP A 251 -17.35 -9.31 18.53
N LYS A 252 -16.66 -10.32 18.01
CA LYS A 252 -15.78 -11.22 18.76
C LYS A 252 -14.31 -10.81 18.73
N ALA A 253 -13.96 -9.74 18.01
CA ALA A 253 -12.59 -9.22 17.97
C ALA A 253 -12.10 -8.85 19.37
N LYS A 254 -10.87 -9.23 19.70
CA LYS A 254 -10.23 -8.94 20.99
C LYS A 254 -9.41 -7.65 20.92
N VAL A 255 -8.89 -7.33 19.75
CA VAL A 255 -8.09 -6.14 19.49
C VAL A 255 -8.94 -5.14 18.71
N SER A 256 -8.82 -3.86 19.03
CA SER A 256 -9.44 -2.77 18.28
C SER A 256 -8.39 -2.00 17.49
N LEU A 257 -8.79 -1.31 16.42
CA LEU A 257 -7.90 -0.44 15.68
C LEU A 257 -7.25 0.62 16.59
N ASP A 258 -8.00 1.20 17.55
CA ASP A 258 -7.47 2.18 18.49
C ASP A 258 -6.34 1.58 19.36
N THR A 259 -6.51 0.33 19.80
CA THR A 259 -5.49 -0.38 20.58
C THR A 259 -4.22 -0.60 19.75
N VAL A 260 -4.36 -1.02 18.50
CA VAL A 260 -3.22 -1.28 17.63
C VAL A 260 -2.49 0.03 17.25
N VAL A 261 -3.22 1.12 17.01
CA VAL A 261 -2.63 2.46 16.77
C VAL A 261 -1.80 2.91 17.96
N LYS A 262 -2.35 2.75 19.17
CA LYS A 262 -1.64 3.08 20.43
C LYS A 262 -0.39 2.20 20.58
N THR A 263 -0.52 0.88 20.38
CA THR A 263 0.61 -0.07 20.47
C THR A 263 1.69 0.25 19.45
N MET A 264 1.33 0.61 18.22
CA MET A 264 2.29 1.05 17.22
C MET A 264 3.08 2.28 17.69
N TRP A 265 2.40 3.25 18.29
CA TRP A 265 3.06 4.45 18.82
C TRP A 265 4.01 4.12 19.98
N GLU A 266 3.58 3.30 20.92
CA GLU A 266 4.42 2.84 22.04
C GLU A 266 5.65 2.07 21.54
N THR A 267 5.45 1.15 20.61
CA THR A 267 6.55 0.41 19.94
C THR A 267 7.49 1.37 19.19
N ALA A 268 6.95 2.42 18.56
CA ALA A 268 7.77 3.44 17.91
C ALA A 268 8.64 4.20 18.89
N LEU A 269 8.13 4.53 20.07
CA LEU A 269 8.91 5.21 21.12
C LEU A 269 10.04 4.32 21.65
N ASP A 270 9.79 3.03 21.82
CA ASP A 270 10.77 2.06 22.33
C ASP A 270 11.79 1.63 21.28
N MET A 271 11.50 1.81 19.99
CA MET A 271 12.40 1.44 18.89
C MET A 271 13.67 2.32 18.94
N ASN A 272 14.85 1.69 18.94
CA ASN A 272 16.11 2.40 18.89
C ASN A 272 16.24 3.24 17.60
N ALA A 273 16.80 4.44 17.70
CA ALA A 273 16.94 5.39 16.60
C ALA A 273 17.66 4.80 15.36
N LYS A 274 18.64 3.92 15.56
CA LYS A 274 19.37 3.24 14.46
C LYS A 274 18.49 2.35 13.55
N TYR A 275 17.24 2.09 13.95
CA TYR A 275 16.25 1.32 13.18
C TYR A 275 15.13 2.18 12.59
N LYS A 276 15.28 3.51 12.61
CA LYS A 276 14.29 4.48 12.16
C LYS A 276 14.79 5.28 10.96
N GLU A 277 14.69 4.70 9.76
CA GLU A 277 15.08 5.34 8.49
C GLU A 277 16.57 5.74 8.47
N THR A 278 17.43 4.86 8.94
CA THR A 278 18.89 5.08 8.92
C THR A 278 19.62 3.94 8.24
N ALA A 279 20.88 4.22 7.84
CA ALA A 279 21.83 3.20 7.38
C ALA A 279 22.78 2.71 8.50
N ASP A 280 22.51 3.08 9.77
CA ASP A 280 23.40 2.86 10.89
C ASP A 280 23.09 1.57 11.67
N GLY A 281 22.13 0.78 11.21
CA GLY A 281 21.71 -0.46 11.89
C GLY A 281 21.02 -1.45 10.97
N GLY A 282 20.66 -2.61 11.54
CA GLY A 282 19.87 -3.63 10.86
C GLY A 282 20.52 -4.19 9.59
N LEU A 283 19.74 -4.27 8.51
CA LEU A 283 20.23 -4.78 7.21
C LEU A 283 21.33 -3.91 6.61
N ALA A 284 21.26 -2.60 6.79
CA ALA A 284 22.19 -1.67 6.18
C ALA A 284 23.65 -1.93 6.57
N VAL A 285 23.91 -2.31 7.83
CA VAL A 285 25.27 -2.56 8.32
C VAL A 285 25.73 -4.02 8.18
N ASN A 286 24.81 -4.93 7.89
CA ASN A 286 25.10 -6.36 7.78
C ASN A 286 25.31 -6.83 6.33
N ILE A 287 25.09 -5.95 5.36
CA ILE A 287 25.31 -6.24 3.93
C ILE A 287 26.50 -5.43 3.45
N PRO A 288 27.62 -6.10 3.05
CA PRO A 288 28.76 -5.38 2.52
C PRO A 288 28.39 -4.71 1.20
N LEU A 289 28.47 -3.39 1.17
CA LEU A 289 28.44 -2.65 -0.08
C LEU A 289 29.83 -2.75 -0.69
N SER A 290 29.97 -3.54 -1.76
CA SER A 290 31.15 -3.50 -2.60
C SER A 290 31.11 -2.20 -3.41
N LEU A 291 31.44 -1.08 -2.80
CA LEU A 291 31.76 0.12 -3.53
C LEU A 291 33.15 -0.09 -4.13
N PRO A 292 33.37 0.08 -5.43
CA PRO A 292 34.72 0.10 -5.96
C PRO A 292 35.45 1.26 -5.27
N GLU A 293 36.46 0.93 -4.49
CA GLU A 293 37.40 1.91 -3.99
C GLU A 293 38.14 2.53 -5.18
N CYS A 294 38.14 3.87 -5.26
CA CYS A 294 38.92 4.62 -6.25
C CYS A 294 40.41 4.51 -5.97
#